data_9bbb1203783859fdb672107af12bea97
#
_entry.id   9bbb1203783859fdb672107af12bea97
#
_cell.length_a   1.000
_cell.length_b   1.000
_cell.length_c   1.000
_cell.angle_alpha   90.00
_cell.angle_beta   90.00
_cell.angle_gamma   90.00
#
_symmetry.space_group_name_H-M   'P 1'
#
loop_
_entity.id
_entity.type
_entity.pdbx_description
1 polymer ?
#
loop_
_entity_poly.entity_id
_entity_poly.type
_entity_poly.pdbx_seq_one_letter_code
_entity_poly.pdbx_strand_id
1 'polypeptide(L)'
;DATYEDQNLPAIFLEKEVENQPTESYFTKTDIVTGEPVEGAKLQILDEEGTVVREWITTKEEHLEYALLAGNYILHEELPPLEDGYVSAEDVSFEVKEDGTITKVEMKDDFSKVDISKTDITGDTELVGVKLQVLNSKEEVLDEWISDGTEHRIEYLPVGEELTLRETQTISGYTLAEDVKFTLEDTGEVQKVSMKNEFVYGKIFLRKTDLQSGDALAGAEFEIRNKTTNEVAGVL
;
A
#
# COMPACT_ATOMS: atom_id res chain seq x y z
N ASP A 1 -46.25 46.85 70.61
CA ASP A 1 -45.10 47.35 69.77
C ASP A 1 -43.98 46.34 69.91
N ALA A 2 -43.77 45.55 68.88
CA ALA A 2 -42.64 44.66 68.76
C ALA A 2 -41.57 45.36 67.94
N THR A 3 -40.55 45.85 68.61
CA THR A 3 -39.35 46.36 67.96
C THR A 3 -38.60 45.19 67.35
N TYR A 4 -38.52 45.19 66.03
CA TYR A 4 -37.62 44.31 65.28
C TYR A 4 -36.18 44.78 65.52
N GLU A 5 -35.41 44.06 66.33
CA GLU A 5 -33.95 44.29 66.37
C GLU A 5 -33.36 43.77 65.07
N ASP A 6 -32.71 44.68 64.34
CA ASP A 6 -31.93 44.45 63.16
C ASP A 6 -30.73 43.53 63.56
N GLN A 7 -30.85 42.21 63.35
CA GLN A 7 -29.77 41.28 63.55
C GLN A 7 -28.84 41.45 62.37
N ASN A 8 -27.79 42.24 62.56
CA ASN A 8 -26.69 42.38 61.62
C ASN A 8 -25.91 41.04 61.57
N LEU A 9 -26.43 40.10 60.76
CA LEU A 9 -25.77 38.84 60.49
C LEU A 9 -24.54 39.15 59.62
N PRO A 10 -23.36 38.69 60.05
CA PRO A 10 -22.18 38.87 59.20
C PRO A 10 -22.40 38.19 57.85
N ALA A 11 -22.27 38.94 56.74
CA ALA A 11 -22.27 38.37 55.44
C ALA A 11 -21.12 37.35 55.32
N ILE A 12 -21.48 36.07 55.22
CA ILE A 12 -20.49 35.01 54.92
C ILE A 12 -20.25 35.09 53.44
N PHE A 13 -19.10 35.67 53.04
CA PHE A 13 -18.59 35.56 51.70
C PHE A 13 -18.00 34.17 51.53
N LEU A 14 -18.66 33.31 50.80
CA LEU A 14 -18.11 32.06 50.30
C LEU A 14 -17.38 32.40 48.99
N GLU A 15 -16.05 32.62 49.10
CA GLU A 15 -15.21 32.57 47.90
C GLU A 15 -15.05 31.08 47.54
N LYS A 16 -15.73 30.68 46.51
CA LYS A 16 -15.46 29.40 45.83
C LYS A 16 -14.71 29.70 44.56
N GLU A 17 -13.43 29.37 44.57
CA GLU A 17 -12.63 29.35 43.36
C GLU A 17 -13.15 28.19 42.49
N VAL A 18 -13.67 28.49 41.31
CA VAL A 18 -14.08 27.50 40.30
C VAL A 18 -13.01 27.52 39.23
N GLU A 19 -12.13 26.52 39.23
CA GLU A 19 -11.18 26.30 38.17
C GLU A 19 -11.96 25.64 36.97
N ASN A 20 -12.01 26.35 35.86
CA ASN A 20 -12.47 25.76 34.61
C ASN A 20 -11.32 24.94 34.02
N GLN A 21 -11.47 23.65 33.95
CA GLN A 21 -10.55 22.79 33.22
C GLN A 21 -10.84 22.93 31.70
N PRO A 22 -9.83 23.15 30.87
CA PRO A 22 -10.02 23.11 29.42
C PRO A 22 -10.41 21.69 28.99
N THR A 23 -11.12 21.58 27.88
CA THR A 23 -11.34 20.28 27.22
C THR A 23 -9.99 19.69 26.77
N GLU A 24 -9.86 18.38 26.87
CA GLU A 24 -8.69 17.64 26.40
C GLU A 24 -9.13 16.63 25.35
N SER A 25 -8.45 16.64 24.20
CA SER A 25 -8.72 15.71 23.10
C SER A 25 -7.41 15.09 22.62
N TYR A 26 -7.36 13.76 22.58
CA TYR A 26 -6.20 12.98 22.20
C TYR A 26 -6.47 12.31 20.87
N PHE A 27 -5.49 12.39 19.97
CA PHE A 27 -5.58 11.87 18.61
C PHE A 27 -4.42 10.94 18.31
N THR A 28 -4.75 9.75 17.80
CA THR A 28 -3.78 8.77 17.34
C THR A 28 -4.01 8.44 15.88
N LYS A 29 -2.91 8.23 15.16
CA LYS A 29 -2.90 7.74 13.78
C LYS A 29 -2.14 6.43 13.76
N THR A 30 -2.79 5.33 13.36
CA THR A 30 -2.21 3.99 13.45
C THR A 30 -2.39 3.21 12.16
N ASP A 31 -1.47 2.30 11.90
CA ASP A 31 -1.59 1.31 10.84
C ASP A 31 -2.72 0.32 11.16
N ILE A 32 -3.57 0.04 10.18
CA ILE A 32 -4.79 -0.77 10.37
C ILE A 32 -4.50 -2.23 10.75
N VAL A 33 -3.33 -2.75 10.39
CA VAL A 33 -2.94 -4.16 10.61
C VAL A 33 -2.08 -4.30 11.86
N THR A 34 -1.02 -3.47 11.96
CA THR A 34 -0.04 -3.58 13.04
C THR A 34 -0.45 -2.84 14.30
N GLY A 35 -1.25 -1.78 14.16
CA GLY A 35 -1.59 -0.85 15.25
C GLY A 35 -0.43 0.07 15.65
N GLU A 36 0.70 0.04 14.92
CA GLU A 36 1.82 0.94 15.16
C GLU A 36 1.48 2.37 14.71
N PRO A 37 2.09 3.39 15.35
CA PRO A 37 1.87 4.78 14.95
C PRO A 37 2.32 5.07 13.52
N VAL A 38 1.50 5.81 12.76
CA VAL A 38 1.83 6.32 11.42
C VAL A 38 2.31 7.76 11.55
N GLU A 39 3.56 8.00 11.12
CA GLU A 39 4.21 9.31 11.11
C GLU A 39 4.05 10.01 9.76
N GLY A 40 4.11 11.34 9.75
CA GLY A 40 4.18 12.14 8.53
C GLY A 40 2.83 12.45 7.87
N ALA A 41 1.72 11.90 8.35
CA ALA A 41 0.38 12.25 7.88
C ALA A 41 0.02 13.68 8.32
N LYS A 42 -0.55 14.48 7.43
CA LYS A 42 -1.12 15.79 7.77
C LYS A 42 -2.59 15.63 8.13
N LEU A 43 -2.92 15.83 9.41
CA LEU A 43 -4.28 15.76 9.92
C LEU A 43 -4.87 17.16 10.17
N GLN A 44 -6.18 17.25 10.00
CA GLN A 44 -6.97 18.45 10.26
C GLN A 44 -8.20 18.11 11.12
N ILE A 45 -8.56 19.02 12.03
CA ILE A 45 -9.87 19.01 12.68
C ILE A 45 -10.74 20.03 11.94
N LEU A 46 -11.87 19.56 11.43
CA LEU A 46 -12.87 20.38 10.76
C LEU A 46 -14.08 20.56 11.68
N ASP A 47 -14.65 21.78 11.71
CA ASP A 47 -15.95 22.04 12.34
C ASP A 47 -17.13 21.57 11.48
N GLU A 48 -18.37 21.79 11.95
CA GLU A 48 -19.61 21.39 11.25
C GLU A 48 -19.78 22.09 9.89
N GLU A 49 -19.16 23.26 9.70
CA GLU A 49 -19.15 24.00 8.44
C GLU A 49 -18.02 23.56 7.49
N GLY A 50 -17.16 22.64 7.92
CA GLY A 50 -16.00 22.15 7.17
C GLY A 50 -14.81 23.09 7.24
N THR A 51 -14.77 24.02 8.21
CA THR A 51 -13.64 24.92 8.41
C THR A 51 -12.55 24.24 9.22
N VAL A 52 -11.29 24.36 8.79
CA VAL A 52 -10.14 23.85 9.53
C VAL A 52 -9.95 24.66 10.82
N VAL A 53 -10.11 24.02 11.98
CA VAL A 53 -9.90 24.66 13.30
C VAL A 53 -8.53 24.30 13.89
N ARG A 54 -7.95 23.18 13.50
CA ARG A 54 -6.60 22.71 13.91
C ARG A 54 -5.97 21.88 12.80
N GLU A 55 -4.63 21.89 12.73
CA GLU A 55 -3.88 21.00 11.85
C GLU A 55 -2.49 20.68 12.44
N TRP A 56 -1.99 19.48 12.17
CA TRP A 56 -0.65 19.03 12.58
C TRP A 56 -0.14 17.92 11.68
N ILE A 57 1.15 17.59 11.83
CA ILE A 57 1.78 16.39 11.24
C ILE A 57 1.90 15.33 12.32
N THR A 58 1.52 14.09 12.01
CA THR A 58 1.59 12.97 12.95
C THR A 58 3.03 12.57 13.26
N THR A 59 3.23 12.11 14.48
CA THR A 59 4.47 11.55 15.00
C THR A 59 4.18 10.23 15.71
N LYS A 60 5.19 9.59 16.30
CA LYS A 60 4.99 8.38 17.13
C LYS A 60 4.17 8.64 18.38
N GLU A 61 4.14 9.90 18.83
CA GLU A 61 3.43 10.28 20.04
C GLU A 61 1.97 10.64 19.73
N GLU A 62 1.10 10.35 20.69
CA GLU A 62 -0.29 10.79 20.68
C GLU A 62 -0.36 12.32 20.64
N HIS A 63 -1.17 12.89 19.76
CA HIS A 63 -1.36 14.33 19.64
C HIS A 63 -2.42 14.81 20.63
N LEU A 64 -2.10 15.86 21.39
CA LEU A 64 -3.00 16.45 22.38
C LEU A 64 -3.42 17.85 21.99
N GLU A 65 -4.73 18.06 21.86
CA GLU A 65 -5.37 19.37 21.69
C GLU A 65 -6.09 19.79 22.96
N TYR A 66 -5.82 21.04 23.38
CA TYR A 66 -6.49 21.68 24.49
C TYR A 66 -7.53 22.70 24.02
N ALA A 67 -8.61 22.85 24.80
CA ALA A 67 -9.59 23.89 24.67
C ALA A 67 -10.31 23.93 23.32
N LEU A 68 -10.55 22.75 22.70
CA LEU A 68 -11.57 22.67 21.66
C LEU A 68 -12.94 23.00 22.31
N LEU A 69 -13.73 23.82 21.64
CA LEU A 69 -15.10 24.11 22.11
C LEU A 69 -15.92 22.82 22.05
N ALA A 70 -16.94 22.71 22.91
CA ALA A 70 -17.89 21.60 22.83
C ALA A 70 -18.64 21.68 21.49
N GLY A 71 -18.78 20.53 20.81
CA GLY A 71 -19.41 20.43 19.50
C GLY A 71 -19.00 19.18 18.75
N ASN A 72 -19.53 19.06 17.54
CA ASN A 72 -19.19 17.96 16.62
C ASN A 72 -18.08 18.38 15.68
N TYR A 73 -17.17 17.46 15.39
CA TYR A 73 -16.01 17.68 14.57
C TYR A 73 -15.75 16.47 13.66
N ILE A 74 -14.91 16.69 12.66
CA ILE A 74 -14.37 15.67 11.78
C ILE A 74 -12.85 15.71 11.90
N LEU A 75 -12.23 14.57 12.16
CA LEU A 75 -10.81 14.36 11.93
C LEU A 75 -10.64 13.95 10.48
N HIS A 76 -9.92 14.76 9.72
CA HIS A 76 -9.68 14.61 8.29
C HIS A 76 -8.19 14.44 8.02
N GLU A 77 -7.84 13.56 7.09
CA GLU A 77 -6.48 13.42 6.59
C GLU A 77 -6.32 14.22 5.30
N GLU A 78 -5.60 15.33 5.38
CA GLU A 78 -5.30 16.20 4.24
C GLU A 78 -4.22 15.60 3.33
N LEU A 79 -3.18 14.99 3.92
CA LEU A 79 -2.07 14.38 3.20
C LEU A 79 -1.62 13.10 3.91
N PRO A 80 -1.88 11.92 3.33
CA PRO A 80 -1.31 10.68 3.82
C PRO A 80 0.19 10.57 3.47
N PRO A 81 0.97 9.74 4.17
CA PRO A 81 2.37 9.49 3.84
C PRO A 81 2.49 8.50 2.66
N LEU A 82 2.12 8.95 1.46
CA LEU A 82 2.08 8.16 0.22
C LEU A 82 3.44 7.56 -0.17
N GLU A 83 4.54 8.24 0.19
CA GLU A 83 5.91 7.75 -0.08
C GLU A 83 6.23 6.48 0.73
N ASP A 84 5.60 6.31 1.89
CA ASP A 84 5.73 5.14 2.76
C ASP A 84 4.70 4.04 2.43
N GLY A 85 3.88 4.25 1.38
CA GLY A 85 2.90 3.29 0.89
C GLY A 85 1.56 3.29 1.61
N TYR A 86 1.32 4.22 2.52
CA TYR A 86 0.00 4.42 3.10
C TYR A 86 -0.95 5.09 2.10
N VAL A 87 -2.24 4.86 2.27
CA VAL A 87 -3.30 5.44 1.44
C VAL A 87 -4.21 6.30 2.30
N SER A 88 -4.94 7.23 1.65
CA SER A 88 -5.84 8.15 2.33
C SER A 88 -6.85 7.43 3.22
N ALA A 89 -6.96 7.86 4.48
CA ALA A 89 -7.93 7.35 5.42
C ALA A 89 -9.30 8.01 5.23
N GLU A 90 -10.35 7.31 5.63
CA GLU A 90 -11.68 7.92 5.74
C GLU A 90 -11.77 8.86 6.93
N ASP A 91 -12.60 9.88 6.81
CA ASP A 91 -12.89 10.86 7.86
C ASP A 91 -13.47 10.20 9.11
N VAL A 92 -13.06 10.66 10.29
CA VAL A 92 -13.56 10.19 11.58
C VAL A 92 -14.34 11.30 12.28
N SER A 93 -15.66 11.11 12.45
CA SER A 93 -16.49 12.05 13.21
C SER A 93 -16.33 11.83 14.71
N PHE A 94 -16.26 12.93 15.49
CA PHE A 94 -16.17 12.88 16.94
C PHE A 94 -16.89 14.07 17.61
N GLU A 95 -17.19 13.93 18.90
CA GLU A 95 -17.86 14.95 19.72
C GLU A 95 -16.96 15.36 20.88
N VAL A 96 -16.81 16.66 21.11
CA VAL A 96 -16.21 17.26 22.30
C VAL A 96 -17.31 17.68 23.25
N LYS A 97 -17.31 17.21 24.50
CA LYS A 97 -18.36 17.47 25.49
C LYS A 97 -17.98 18.57 26.48
N GLU A 98 -19.00 19.29 26.98
CA GLU A 98 -18.84 20.34 27.99
C GLU A 98 -18.57 19.80 29.41
N ASP A 99 -18.73 18.52 29.63
CA ASP A 99 -18.75 17.88 30.97
C ASP A 99 -17.36 17.52 31.50
N GLY A 100 -16.29 17.90 30.78
CA GLY A 100 -14.90 17.58 31.13
C GLY A 100 -14.47 16.15 30.77
N THR A 101 -15.28 15.43 30.01
CA THR A 101 -14.90 14.12 29.47
C THR A 101 -13.73 14.28 28.49
N ILE A 102 -12.66 13.49 28.69
CA ILE A 102 -11.55 13.42 27.74
C ILE A 102 -12.01 12.76 26.47
N THR A 103 -11.81 13.44 25.32
CA THR A 103 -12.11 12.88 24.00
C THR A 103 -10.90 12.10 23.49
N LYS A 104 -11.10 10.89 22.97
CA LYS A 104 -10.06 10.08 22.33
C LYS A 104 -10.52 9.67 20.94
N VAL A 105 -9.70 9.97 19.93
CA VAL A 105 -9.99 9.71 18.53
C VAL A 105 -8.83 8.94 17.92
N GLU A 106 -9.12 7.81 17.30
CA GLU A 106 -8.15 7.03 16.54
C GLU A 106 -8.55 7.08 15.05
N MET A 107 -7.58 7.39 14.18
CA MET A 107 -7.70 7.25 12.74
C MET A 107 -6.74 6.14 12.29
N LYS A 108 -7.20 5.27 11.39
CA LYS A 108 -6.42 4.12 10.91
C LYS A 108 -6.12 4.27 9.45
N ASP A 109 -4.87 4.03 9.08
CA ASP A 109 -4.43 3.97 7.69
C ASP A 109 -4.39 2.55 7.18
N ASP A 110 -4.92 2.35 6.00
CA ASP A 110 -4.63 1.22 5.15
C ASP A 110 -3.40 1.54 4.29
N PHE A 111 -2.92 0.58 3.51
CA PHE A 111 -1.71 0.68 2.71
C PHE A 111 -1.94 0.13 1.30
N SER A 112 -1.05 0.48 0.39
CA SER A 112 -1.06 -0.02 -0.98
C SER A 112 -0.80 -1.52 -1.03
N LYS A 113 -1.50 -2.21 -1.94
CA LYS A 113 -1.37 -3.65 -2.15
C LYS A 113 -1.33 -3.93 -3.64
N VAL A 114 -0.33 -4.67 -4.10
CA VAL A 114 -0.23 -5.07 -5.50
C VAL A 114 0.09 -6.55 -5.63
N ASP A 115 -0.64 -7.24 -6.51
CA ASP A 115 -0.33 -8.59 -6.97
C ASP A 115 0.39 -8.52 -8.31
N ILE A 116 1.59 -9.07 -8.38
CA ILE A 116 2.39 -9.11 -9.60
C ILE A 116 2.36 -10.51 -10.18
N SER A 117 1.85 -10.62 -11.41
CA SER A 117 1.78 -11.85 -12.19
C SER A 117 2.93 -11.90 -13.20
N LYS A 118 3.63 -13.02 -13.26
CA LYS A 118 4.72 -13.29 -14.20
C LYS A 118 4.40 -14.50 -15.06
N THR A 119 3.87 -14.27 -16.28
CA THR A 119 3.40 -15.35 -17.14
C THR A 119 4.19 -15.46 -18.45
N ASP A 120 3.93 -16.52 -19.20
CA ASP A 120 4.29 -16.57 -20.61
C ASP A 120 3.38 -15.65 -21.44
N ILE A 121 3.65 -15.54 -22.75
CA ILE A 121 2.90 -14.66 -23.64
C ILE A 121 1.41 -15.01 -23.74
N THR A 122 1.02 -16.27 -23.47
CA THR A 122 -0.39 -16.70 -23.47
C THR A 122 -1.15 -16.12 -22.28
N GLY A 123 -0.46 -15.93 -21.16
CA GLY A 123 -1.04 -15.43 -19.90
C GLY A 123 -1.72 -16.49 -19.05
N ASP A 124 -1.66 -17.75 -19.47
CA ASP A 124 -2.38 -18.85 -18.79
C ASP A 124 -1.57 -19.54 -17.70
N THR A 125 -0.25 -19.35 -17.70
CA THR A 125 0.66 -20.07 -16.81
C THR A 125 1.67 -19.14 -16.17
N GLU A 126 1.66 -19.09 -14.84
CA GLU A 126 2.70 -18.40 -14.06
C GLU A 126 4.05 -19.10 -14.25
N LEU A 127 5.09 -18.33 -14.50
CA LEU A 127 6.45 -18.82 -14.69
C LEU A 127 7.17 -19.01 -13.36
N VAL A 128 7.99 -20.05 -13.28
CA VAL A 128 8.79 -20.39 -12.09
C VAL A 128 10.26 -20.18 -12.37
N GLY A 129 10.98 -19.49 -11.45
CA GLY A 129 12.43 -19.31 -11.51
C GLY A 129 12.89 -18.04 -12.21
N VAL A 130 11.99 -17.12 -12.56
CA VAL A 130 12.30 -15.81 -13.11
C VAL A 130 12.68 -14.87 -11.97
N LYS A 131 13.79 -14.12 -12.10
CA LYS A 131 14.21 -13.13 -11.11
C LYS A 131 13.67 -11.75 -11.47
N LEU A 132 12.95 -11.14 -10.54
CA LEU A 132 12.22 -9.88 -10.70
C LEU A 132 12.59 -8.87 -9.62
N GLN A 133 12.46 -7.59 -9.97
CA GLN A 133 12.64 -6.45 -9.07
C GLN A 133 11.55 -5.41 -9.30
N VAL A 134 11.10 -4.75 -8.24
CA VAL A 134 10.39 -3.47 -8.31
C VAL A 134 11.34 -2.36 -7.91
N LEU A 135 11.40 -1.31 -8.74
CA LEU A 135 12.27 -0.16 -8.55
C LEU A 135 11.43 1.12 -8.49
N ASN A 136 11.91 2.10 -7.71
CA ASN A 136 11.36 3.45 -7.69
C ASN A 136 11.89 4.29 -8.87
N SER A 137 11.46 5.56 -8.95
CA SER A 137 11.90 6.53 -9.98
C SER A 137 13.41 6.84 -9.94
N LYS A 138 14.10 6.53 -8.84
CA LYS A 138 15.58 6.68 -8.68
C LYS A 138 16.34 5.40 -8.99
N GLU A 139 15.66 4.37 -9.50
CA GLU A 139 16.21 3.03 -9.74
C GLU A 139 16.68 2.29 -8.46
N GLU A 140 16.18 2.66 -7.30
CA GLU A 140 16.42 1.93 -6.06
C GLU A 140 15.48 0.72 -5.99
N VAL A 141 16.02 -0.43 -5.57
CA VAL A 141 15.24 -1.68 -5.46
C VAL A 141 14.37 -1.61 -4.20
N LEU A 142 13.06 -1.65 -4.39
CA LEU A 142 12.07 -1.70 -3.32
C LEU A 142 11.73 -3.13 -2.92
N ASP A 143 11.68 -4.04 -3.91
CA ASP A 143 11.48 -5.48 -3.69
C ASP A 143 12.21 -6.32 -4.73
N GLU A 144 12.65 -7.52 -4.36
CA GLU A 144 13.33 -8.49 -5.23
C GLU A 144 12.92 -9.91 -4.85
N TRP A 145 12.47 -10.71 -5.85
CA TRP A 145 12.08 -12.09 -5.64
C TRP A 145 12.38 -12.98 -6.85
N ILE A 146 12.19 -14.28 -6.66
CA ILE A 146 12.18 -15.29 -7.71
C ILE A 146 10.76 -15.84 -7.82
N SER A 147 10.17 -15.80 -9.02
CA SER A 147 8.81 -16.28 -9.23
C SER A 147 8.70 -17.78 -8.91
N ASP A 148 7.62 -18.17 -8.26
CA ASP A 148 7.37 -19.52 -7.76
C ASP A 148 6.17 -20.22 -8.41
N GLY A 149 5.53 -19.57 -9.38
CA GLY A 149 4.35 -20.08 -10.08
C GLY A 149 3.03 -19.54 -9.51
N THR A 150 3.11 -18.52 -8.66
CA THR A 150 1.96 -17.78 -8.12
C THR A 150 2.14 -16.28 -8.30
N GLU A 151 1.05 -15.50 -8.19
CA GLU A 151 1.14 -14.04 -8.07
C GLU A 151 1.96 -13.68 -6.84
N HIS A 152 2.85 -12.68 -6.95
CA HIS A 152 3.64 -12.16 -5.84
C HIS A 152 2.98 -10.92 -5.26
N ARG A 153 2.60 -10.97 -3.97
CA ARG A 153 2.02 -9.86 -3.24
C ARG A 153 3.11 -8.97 -2.66
N ILE A 154 3.02 -7.65 -2.94
CA ILE A 154 3.83 -6.61 -2.30
C ILE A 154 2.89 -5.62 -1.65
N GLU A 155 3.26 -5.18 -0.45
CA GLU A 155 2.53 -4.22 0.37
C GLU A 155 3.42 -3.02 0.67
N TYR A 156 2.84 -1.86 0.97
CA TYR A 156 3.53 -0.62 1.31
C TYR A 156 4.48 -0.08 0.20
N LEU A 157 4.15 -0.30 -1.08
CA LEU A 157 4.86 0.39 -2.15
C LEU A 157 4.38 1.85 -2.27
N PRO A 158 5.27 2.80 -2.64
CA PRO A 158 4.89 4.20 -2.84
C PRO A 158 3.69 4.37 -3.77
N VAL A 159 2.77 5.27 -3.37
CA VAL A 159 1.54 5.58 -4.09
C VAL A 159 1.74 6.85 -4.92
N GLY A 160 1.22 6.86 -6.15
CA GLY A 160 1.30 8.01 -7.05
C GLY A 160 2.65 8.22 -7.74
N GLU A 161 3.68 7.46 -7.38
CA GLU A 161 5.00 7.47 -8.02
C GLU A 161 5.06 6.45 -9.17
N GLU A 162 5.82 6.75 -10.24
CA GLU A 162 6.10 5.78 -11.29
C GLU A 162 7.09 4.73 -10.79
N LEU A 163 6.65 3.48 -10.72
CA LEU A 163 7.43 2.31 -10.37
C LEU A 163 7.80 1.51 -11.63
N THR A 164 8.86 0.71 -11.53
CA THR A 164 9.35 -0.14 -12.62
C THR A 164 9.39 -1.59 -12.15
N LEU A 165 8.64 -2.46 -12.80
CA LEU A 165 8.83 -3.90 -12.69
C LEU A 165 9.88 -4.33 -13.73
N ARG A 166 10.99 -4.92 -13.28
CA ARG A 166 12.14 -5.35 -14.10
C ARG A 166 12.41 -6.82 -13.92
N GLU A 167 12.59 -7.51 -15.03
CA GLU A 167 13.13 -8.86 -15.04
C GLU A 167 14.65 -8.81 -15.16
N THR A 168 15.36 -9.34 -14.16
CA THR A 168 16.84 -9.35 -14.14
C THR A 168 17.44 -10.66 -14.64
N GLN A 169 16.65 -11.75 -14.59
CA GLN A 169 17.04 -13.05 -15.11
C GLN A 169 15.80 -13.84 -15.55
N THR A 170 15.84 -14.30 -16.81
CA THR A 170 14.83 -15.18 -17.38
C THR A 170 15.18 -16.65 -17.22
N ILE A 171 14.25 -17.52 -17.57
CA ILE A 171 14.40 -18.98 -17.59
C ILE A 171 14.62 -19.50 -19.01
N SER A 172 15.13 -20.74 -19.11
CA SER A 172 15.41 -21.37 -20.42
C SER A 172 14.12 -21.48 -21.27
N GLY A 173 14.21 -21.12 -22.54
CA GLY A 173 13.11 -21.16 -23.48
C GLY A 173 12.34 -19.84 -23.62
N TYR A 174 12.70 -18.83 -22.85
CA TYR A 174 12.07 -17.51 -22.88
C TYR A 174 13.06 -16.39 -23.15
N THR A 175 12.61 -15.30 -23.76
CA THR A 175 13.37 -14.05 -23.88
C THR A 175 13.24 -13.24 -22.59
N LEU A 176 14.23 -12.42 -22.28
CA LEU A 176 14.12 -11.42 -21.19
C LEU A 176 13.00 -10.43 -21.55
N ALA A 177 12.10 -10.17 -20.61
CA ALA A 177 11.03 -9.19 -20.81
C ALA A 177 11.53 -7.75 -20.74
N GLU A 178 10.86 -6.84 -21.44
CA GLU A 178 11.06 -5.41 -21.25
C GLU A 178 10.47 -4.94 -19.91
N ASP A 179 11.02 -3.84 -19.38
CA ASP A 179 10.52 -3.23 -18.15
C ASP A 179 9.04 -2.81 -18.30
N VAL A 180 8.26 -3.05 -17.26
CA VAL A 180 6.87 -2.59 -17.16
C VAL A 180 6.81 -1.42 -16.19
N LYS A 181 6.35 -0.25 -16.68
CA LYS A 181 6.09 0.92 -15.86
C LYS A 181 4.66 0.86 -15.31
N PHE A 182 4.50 1.19 -14.03
CA PHE A 182 3.19 1.26 -13.39
C PHE A 182 3.18 2.29 -12.27
N THR A 183 1.99 2.71 -11.87
CA THR A 183 1.77 3.62 -10.73
C THR A 183 0.63 3.04 -9.91
N LEU A 184 0.78 3.03 -8.58
CA LEU A 184 -0.30 2.61 -7.68
C LEU A 184 -1.23 3.79 -7.41
N GLU A 185 -2.52 3.52 -7.43
CA GLU A 185 -3.56 4.48 -7.06
C GLU A 185 -3.69 4.55 -5.54
N ASP A 186 -4.17 5.68 -5.04
CA ASP A 186 -4.46 5.92 -3.62
C ASP A 186 -5.71 5.12 -3.19
N THR A 187 -5.50 3.85 -2.91
CA THR A 187 -6.53 2.92 -2.46
C THR A 187 -5.93 1.71 -1.73
N GLY A 188 -6.60 1.25 -0.68
CA GLY A 188 -6.28 -0.01 0.03
C GLY A 188 -6.70 -1.27 -0.72
N GLU A 189 -7.38 -1.14 -1.88
CA GLU A 189 -7.74 -2.28 -2.70
C GLU A 189 -6.52 -2.91 -3.39
N VAL A 190 -6.60 -4.23 -3.64
CA VAL A 190 -5.52 -4.94 -4.33
C VAL A 190 -5.47 -4.55 -5.79
N GLN A 191 -4.36 -3.96 -6.21
CA GLN A 191 -4.09 -3.62 -7.61
C GLN A 191 -3.32 -4.76 -8.29
N LYS A 192 -3.32 -4.81 -9.63
CA LYS A 192 -2.68 -5.90 -10.36
C LYS A 192 -1.76 -5.38 -11.45
N VAL A 193 -0.55 -5.98 -11.49
CA VAL A 193 0.45 -5.72 -12.53
C VAL A 193 0.88 -7.05 -13.13
N SER A 194 1.05 -7.12 -14.45
CA SER A 194 1.51 -8.34 -15.11
C SER A 194 2.68 -8.07 -16.05
N MET A 195 3.63 -9.00 -16.07
CA MET A 195 4.74 -9.03 -17.02
C MET A 195 4.75 -10.36 -17.75
N LYS A 196 4.95 -10.32 -19.07
CA LYS A 196 4.91 -11.50 -19.93
C LYS A 196 6.25 -11.77 -20.61
N ASN A 197 6.65 -13.04 -20.70
CA ASN A 197 7.81 -13.45 -21.48
C ASN A 197 7.39 -14.10 -22.79
N GLU A 198 8.11 -13.77 -23.84
CA GLU A 198 7.97 -14.43 -25.12
C GLU A 198 8.82 -15.70 -25.21
N PHE A 199 8.36 -16.67 -25.99
CA PHE A 199 9.13 -17.87 -26.25
C PHE A 199 10.34 -17.59 -27.16
N VAL A 200 11.45 -18.23 -26.88
CA VAL A 200 12.56 -18.28 -27.84
C VAL A 200 12.22 -19.29 -28.93
N TYR A 201 11.99 -18.81 -30.13
CA TYR A 201 11.74 -19.65 -31.29
C TYR A 201 13.04 -19.93 -32.04
N GLY A 202 13.41 -21.21 -32.17
CA GLY A 202 14.49 -21.68 -33.04
C GLY A 202 13.93 -22.32 -34.32
N LYS A 203 14.66 -22.16 -35.42
CA LYS A 203 14.39 -22.90 -36.66
C LYS A 203 15.45 -23.99 -36.80
N ILE A 204 15.00 -25.24 -36.96
CA ILE A 204 15.87 -26.38 -37.25
C ILE A 204 15.61 -26.80 -38.69
N PHE A 205 16.70 -26.90 -39.48
CA PHE A 205 16.69 -27.46 -40.78
C PHE A 205 17.32 -28.85 -40.75
N LEU A 206 16.52 -29.88 -40.99
CA LEU A 206 16.99 -31.28 -41.02
C LEU A 206 17.12 -31.73 -42.45
N ARG A 207 18.24 -32.37 -42.81
CA ARG A 207 18.47 -32.97 -44.11
C ARG A 207 19.05 -34.36 -43.94
N LYS A 208 18.40 -35.34 -44.52
CA LYS A 208 18.95 -36.70 -44.63
C LYS A 208 19.56 -36.85 -46.04
N THR A 209 20.77 -37.39 -46.07
CA THR A 209 21.47 -37.63 -47.33
C THR A 209 22.02 -39.03 -47.39
N ASP A 210 22.18 -39.56 -48.57
CA ASP A 210 22.95 -40.77 -48.83
C ASP A 210 24.43 -40.52 -48.48
N LEU A 211 25.05 -41.52 -47.88
CA LEU A 211 26.44 -41.39 -47.37
C LEU A 211 27.48 -41.36 -48.52
N GLN A 212 27.18 -42.00 -49.66
CA GLN A 212 28.13 -42.10 -50.74
C GLN A 212 27.91 -41.00 -51.78
N SER A 213 26.68 -40.74 -52.19
CA SER A 213 26.37 -39.77 -53.23
C SER A 213 26.17 -38.34 -52.70
N GLY A 214 25.81 -38.17 -51.41
CA GLY A 214 25.44 -36.91 -50.82
C GLY A 214 24.01 -36.41 -51.20
N ASP A 215 23.28 -37.24 -51.99
CA ASP A 215 21.95 -36.87 -52.45
C ASP A 215 20.93 -36.87 -51.31
N ALA A 216 19.91 -36.02 -51.41
CA ALA A 216 18.84 -35.95 -50.45
C ALA A 216 17.97 -37.23 -50.51
N LEU A 217 17.72 -37.83 -49.35
CA LEU A 217 16.83 -38.99 -49.20
C LEU A 217 15.44 -38.54 -48.78
N ALA A 218 14.43 -38.87 -49.61
CA ALA A 218 13.03 -38.57 -49.32
C ALA A 218 12.39 -39.65 -48.46
N GLY A 219 11.32 -39.32 -47.73
CA GLY A 219 10.52 -40.28 -46.93
C GLY A 219 11.16 -40.69 -45.63
N ALA A 220 12.17 -39.98 -45.12
CA ALA A 220 12.70 -40.22 -43.77
C ALA A 220 11.86 -39.44 -42.76
N GLU A 221 11.42 -40.16 -41.70
CA GLU A 221 10.80 -39.54 -40.55
C GLU A 221 11.87 -39.21 -39.51
N PHE A 222 11.73 -38.04 -38.85
CA PHE A 222 12.62 -37.58 -37.81
C PHE A 222 11.82 -37.38 -36.52
N GLU A 223 12.37 -37.82 -35.43
CA GLU A 223 11.88 -37.54 -34.10
C GLU A 223 12.91 -36.69 -33.39
N ILE A 224 12.46 -35.52 -32.92
CA ILE A 224 13.27 -34.59 -32.12
C ILE A 224 12.97 -34.83 -30.66
N ARG A 225 13.97 -35.15 -29.85
CA ARG A 225 13.83 -35.40 -28.43
C ARG A 225 14.65 -34.43 -27.59
N ASN A 226 14.08 -34.01 -26.47
CA ASN A 226 14.82 -33.27 -25.47
C ASN A 226 15.89 -34.21 -24.88
N LYS A 227 17.16 -33.77 -24.92
CA LYS A 227 18.30 -34.63 -24.46
C LYS A 227 18.27 -34.91 -22.97
N THR A 228 17.70 -34.02 -22.16
CA THR A 228 17.67 -34.14 -20.70
C THR A 228 16.46 -34.97 -20.20
N THR A 229 15.25 -34.66 -20.74
CA THR A 229 14.00 -35.31 -20.30
C THR A 229 13.63 -36.52 -21.14
N ASN A 230 14.25 -36.70 -22.32
CA ASN A 230 13.93 -37.71 -23.33
C ASN A 230 12.50 -37.62 -23.92
N GLU A 231 11.80 -36.49 -23.66
CA GLU A 231 10.49 -36.24 -24.22
C GLU A 231 10.56 -35.89 -25.68
N VAL A 232 9.53 -36.27 -26.45
CA VAL A 232 9.40 -35.93 -27.88
C VAL A 232 9.02 -34.47 -28.01
N ALA A 233 9.89 -33.68 -28.61
CA ALA A 233 9.65 -32.26 -28.88
C ALA A 233 8.98 -32.02 -30.27
N GLY A 234 9.10 -32.99 -31.16
CA GLY A 234 8.45 -32.93 -32.51
C GLY A 234 8.75 -34.14 -33.35
N VAL A 235 7.89 -34.39 -34.34
CA VAL A 235 8.04 -35.41 -35.39
C VAL A 235 7.89 -34.71 -36.74
N LEU A 236 8.81 -34.98 -37.70
CA LEU A 236 8.88 -34.36 -38.99
C LEU A 236 8.94 -35.40 -40.10
#